data_f05b0a59fe50fe5c6f4311a4a9781056
#
_entry.id   f05b0a59fe50fe5c6f4311a4a9781056
#
_cell.length_a   1.000
_cell.length_b   1.000
_cell.length_c   1.000
_cell.angle_alpha   90.00
_cell.angle_beta   90.00
_cell.angle_gamma   90.00
#
_symmetry.space_group_name_H-M   'P 1'
#
loop_
_entity.id
_entity.type
_entity.pdbx_description
1 polymer ?
#
loop_
_entity_poly.entity_id
_entity_poly.type
_entity_poly.pdbx_seq_one_letter_code
_entity_poly.pdbx_strand_id
1 'polypeptide(L)'
;MCLISLDSCSIFSFKKALFFVSKIGIIKIALPRSKTSIVFYITKSHMKISTSDIHEFKIVENMLVGVNKILGKSSLVFSNKIMLFGIGFRSWTYKVKDGFKYLILKIGFSRDLSIKIPFVVKVIILKPTLLLFKSLDKNKLNQFVALLRSLKIPDSYKGKGLRYIEEKIVLKLGKT
;
A
#
# COMPACT_ATOMS: atom_id res chain seq x y z
N MET A 1 -2.56 -29.19 5.78
CA MET A 1 -3.57 -28.62 6.69
C MET A 1 -2.93 -27.43 7.39
N CYS A 2 -3.37 -26.21 7.07
CA CYS A 2 -2.76 -24.98 7.61
C CYS A 2 -3.69 -24.39 8.69
N LEU A 3 -3.13 -24.10 9.87
CA LEU A 3 -3.82 -23.49 11.00
C LEU A 3 -3.33 -22.05 11.12
N ILE A 4 -4.25 -21.09 11.14
CA ILE A 4 -3.94 -19.67 11.31
C ILE A 4 -4.58 -19.20 12.60
N SER A 5 -3.79 -18.63 13.52
CA SER A 5 -4.30 -17.99 14.75
C SER A 5 -4.91 -16.62 14.42
N LEU A 6 -6.08 -16.34 15.03
CA LEU A 6 -6.91 -15.18 14.72
C LEU A 6 -7.12 -14.27 15.93
N ASP A 7 -6.06 -13.99 16.68
CA ASP A 7 -6.15 -13.35 18.00
C ASP A 7 -6.82 -11.96 18.02
N SER A 8 -7.07 -11.33 16.87
CA SER A 8 -7.65 -9.97 16.82
C SER A 8 -8.43 -9.61 15.54
N CYS A 9 -8.78 -10.58 14.70
CA CYS A 9 -9.41 -10.31 13.41
C CYS A 9 -10.66 -11.14 13.19
N SER A 10 -11.71 -10.54 12.61
CA SER A 10 -12.86 -11.26 12.07
C SER A 10 -12.63 -11.56 10.59
N ILE A 11 -13.01 -12.76 10.16
CA ILE A 11 -12.87 -13.21 8.76
C ILE A 11 -14.25 -13.41 8.17
N PHE A 12 -14.44 -12.88 6.97
CA PHE A 12 -15.64 -13.10 6.16
C PHE A 12 -15.23 -13.63 4.80
N SER A 13 -15.92 -14.66 4.33
CA SER A 13 -15.78 -15.17 2.95
C SER A 13 -16.94 -14.64 2.11
N PHE A 14 -16.63 -14.01 0.98
CA PHE A 14 -17.64 -13.55 0.04
C PHE A 14 -17.14 -13.68 -1.40
N LYS A 15 -17.90 -14.36 -2.27
CA LYS A 15 -17.63 -14.51 -3.73
C LYS A 15 -16.15 -14.75 -4.08
N LYS A 16 -15.56 -15.84 -3.66
CA LYS A 16 -14.14 -16.17 -3.95
C LYS A 16 -13.12 -15.14 -3.45
N ALA A 17 -13.44 -14.41 -2.39
CA ALA A 17 -12.50 -13.53 -1.69
C ALA A 17 -12.65 -13.72 -0.18
N LEU A 18 -11.52 -13.67 0.52
CA LEU A 18 -11.45 -13.61 1.98
C LEU A 18 -11.23 -12.17 2.41
N PHE A 19 -12.02 -11.74 3.37
CA PHE A 19 -11.89 -10.42 3.98
C PHE A 19 -11.44 -10.59 5.42
N PHE A 20 -10.31 -10.03 5.75
CA PHE A 20 -9.79 -9.96 7.11
C PHE A 20 -10.05 -8.57 7.65
N VAL A 21 -10.90 -8.48 8.66
CA VAL A 21 -11.26 -7.21 9.31
C VAL A 21 -10.47 -7.11 10.60
N SER A 22 -9.56 -6.16 10.69
CA SER A 22 -8.81 -5.83 11.90
C SER A 22 -9.21 -4.44 12.41
N LYS A 23 -8.80 -4.09 13.62
CA LYS A 23 -8.99 -2.73 14.19
C LYS A 23 -8.38 -1.62 13.32
N ILE A 24 -7.42 -1.97 12.47
CA ILE A 24 -6.66 -1.01 11.66
C ILE A 24 -7.27 -0.85 10.26
N GLY A 25 -7.98 -1.87 9.74
CA GLY A 25 -8.59 -1.84 8.42
C GLY A 25 -8.97 -3.22 7.88
N ILE A 26 -9.40 -3.25 6.63
CA ILE A 26 -9.86 -4.45 5.94
C ILE A 26 -8.83 -4.87 4.90
N ILE A 27 -8.41 -6.12 4.94
CA ILE A 27 -7.55 -6.75 3.94
C ILE A 27 -8.39 -7.70 3.11
N LYS A 28 -8.45 -7.47 1.80
CA LYS A 28 -9.12 -8.36 0.84
C LYS A 28 -8.11 -9.23 0.13
N ILE A 29 -8.33 -10.53 0.14
CA ILE A 29 -7.55 -11.52 -0.60
C ILE A 29 -8.45 -12.18 -1.62
N ALA A 30 -8.11 -12.05 -2.88
CA ALA A 30 -8.77 -12.78 -3.94
C ALA A 30 -8.25 -14.21 -3.95
N LEU A 31 -9.15 -15.19 -3.94
CA LEU A 31 -8.79 -16.59 -4.08
C LEU A 31 -8.51 -16.91 -5.56
N PRO A 32 -7.59 -17.83 -5.84
CA PRO A 32 -7.34 -18.25 -7.21
C PRO A 32 -8.61 -18.83 -7.84
N ARG A 33 -8.73 -18.71 -9.14
CA ARG A 33 -9.80 -19.35 -9.93
C ARG A 33 -9.47 -20.84 -10.05
N SER A 34 -9.71 -21.60 -9.01
CA SER A 34 -9.51 -23.03 -8.99
C SER A 34 -10.75 -23.74 -9.57
N LYS A 35 -10.52 -24.88 -10.24
CA LYS A 35 -11.59 -25.80 -10.67
C LYS A 35 -12.12 -26.62 -9.49
N THR A 36 -11.37 -26.71 -8.41
CA THR A 36 -11.67 -27.50 -7.21
C THR A 36 -12.29 -26.67 -6.10
N SER A 37 -13.08 -27.30 -5.26
CA SER A 37 -13.72 -26.66 -4.13
C SER A 37 -12.73 -26.45 -2.98
N ILE A 38 -12.41 -25.20 -2.67
CA ILE A 38 -11.63 -24.84 -1.48
C ILE A 38 -12.62 -24.64 -0.34
N VAL A 39 -12.53 -25.46 0.70
CA VAL A 39 -13.39 -25.36 1.88
C VAL A 39 -12.64 -24.68 3.02
N PHE A 40 -13.25 -23.64 3.57
CA PHE A 40 -12.73 -22.90 4.70
C PHE A 40 -13.55 -23.18 5.95
N TYR A 41 -12.91 -23.71 6.96
CA TYR A 41 -13.51 -23.86 8.30
C TYR A 41 -13.01 -22.71 9.17
N ILE A 42 -13.88 -21.76 9.47
CA ILE A 42 -13.55 -20.58 10.26
C ILE A 42 -14.12 -20.77 11.66
N THR A 43 -13.25 -20.84 12.66
CA THR A 43 -13.60 -20.80 14.09
C THR A 43 -13.19 -19.46 14.68
N LYS A 44 -13.63 -19.14 15.90
CA LYS A 44 -13.29 -17.86 16.56
C LYS A 44 -11.79 -17.63 16.70
N SER A 45 -10.99 -18.68 16.81
CA SER A 45 -9.54 -18.60 17.07
C SER A 45 -8.67 -19.08 15.92
N HIS A 46 -9.21 -19.89 15.01
CA HIS A 46 -8.42 -20.55 13.97
C HIS A 46 -9.19 -20.64 12.66
N MET A 47 -8.46 -20.63 11.56
CA MET A 47 -8.96 -20.94 10.22
C MET A 47 -8.28 -22.22 9.72
N LYS A 48 -9.10 -23.20 9.31
CA LYS A 48 -8.64 -24.43 8.66
C LYS A 48 -8.98 -24.35 7.18
N ILE A 49 -8.08 -24.84 6.33
CA ILE A 49 -8.29 -24.91 4.89
C ILE A 49 -8.11 -26.35 4.47
N SER A 50 -9.07 -26.86 3.70
CA SER A 50 -8.97 -28.13 3.02
C SER A 50 -9.18 -27.92 1.51
N THR A 51 -8.32 -28.56 0.73
CA THR A 51 -8.40 -28.59 -0.73
C THR A 51 -8.16 -30.03 -1.18
N SER A 52 -8.75 -30.42 -2.29
CA SER A 52 -8.52 -31.74 -2.87
C SER A 52 -7.15 -31.84 -3.55
N ASP A 53 -6.61 -30.72 -4.07
CA ASP A 53 -5.37 -30.68 -4.82
C ASP A 53 -4.20 -30.08 -4.02
N ILE A 54 -3.07 -30.80 -4.01
CA ILE A 54 -1.85 -30.38 -3.29
C ILE A 54 -1.27 -29.09 -3.85
N HIS A 55 -1.34 -28.89 -5.18
CA HIS A 55 -0.79 -27.69 -5.82
C HIS A 55 -1.58 -26.41 -5.44
N GLU A 56 -2.92 -26.50 -5.41
CA GLU A 56 -3.78 -25.41 -5.00
C GLU A 56 -3.63 -25.10 -3.52
N PHE A 57 -3.47 -26.14 -2.68
CA PHE A 57 -3.18 -25.98 -1.26
C PHE A 57 -1.93 -25.13 -1.03
N LYS A 58 -0.85 -25.40 -1.76
CA LYS A 58 0.41 -24.67 -1.64
C LYS A 58 0.28 -23.19 -2.03
N ILE A 59 -0.51 -22.89 -3.06
CA ILE A 59 -0.78 -21.51 -3.49
C ILE A 59 -1.54 -20.74 -2.40
N VAL A 60 -2.61 -21.35 -1.85
CA VAL A 60 -3.42 -20.75 -0.78
C VAL A 60 -2.59 -20.60 0.50
N GLU A 61 -1.78 -21.59 0.84
CA GLU A 61 -0.88 -21.53 2.00
C GLU A 61 0.11 -20.37 1.89
N ASN A 62 0.75 -20.17 0.75
CA ASN A 62 1.66 -19.05 0.53
C ASN A 62 0.96 -17.68 0.64
N MET A 63 -0.27 -17.58 0.14
CA MET A 63 -1.09 -16.37 0.32
C MET A 63 -1.39 -16.11 1.80
N LEU A 64 -1.72 -17.15 2.56
CA LEU A 64 -2.07 -17.03 3.97
C LEU A 64 -0.87 -16.76 4.87
N VAL A 65 0.30 -17.30 4.54
CA VAL A 65 1.57 -16.92 5.20
C VAL A 65 1.84 -15.41 5.02
N GLY A 66 1.55 -14.87 3.82
CA GLY A 66 1.61 -13.43 3.58
C GLY A 66 0.67 -12.64 4.48
N VAL A 67 -0.55 -13.14 4.68
CA VAL A 67 -1.55 -12.52 5.56
C VAL A 67 -1.16 -12.61 7.02
N ASN A 68 -0.67 -13.77 7.48
CA ASN A 68 -0.19 -13.93 8.85
C ASN A 68 0.97 -12.98 9.17
N LYS A 69 1.88 -12.73 8.21
CA LYS A 69 2.93 -11.71 8.37
C LYS A 69 2.35 -10.31 8.52
N ILE A 70 1.22 -10.01 7.89
CA ILE A 70 0.53 -8.73 8.01
C ILE A 70 -0.27 -8.66 9.30
N LEU A 71 -0.99 -9.73 9.67
CA LEU A 71 -1.83 -9.79 10.87
C LEU A 71 -1.02 -9.94 12.15
N GLY A 72 0.01 -10.79 12.17
CA GLY A 72 0.91 -10.97 13.32
C GLY A 72 1.75 -9.73 13.61
N LYS A 73 1.90 -8.85 12.63
CA LYS A 73 2.41 -7.49 12.78
C LYS A 73 1.29 -6.46 12.84
N SER A 74 0.14 -6.80 13.39
CA SER A 74 -1.10 -6.00 13.39
C SER A 74 -0.99 -4.60 14.00
N SER A 75 0.14 -4.25 14.59
CA SER A 75 0.52 -2.88 14.95
C SER A 75 1.34 -2.15 13.87
N LEU A 76 1.81 -2.85 12.82
CA LEU A 76 2.70 -2.28 11.82
C LEU A 76 1.93 -1.77 10.60
N VAL A 77 1.51 -0.53 10.68
CA VAL A 77 1.14 0.26 9.51
C VAL A 77 2.44 0.57 8.75
N PHE A 78 2.56 0.05 7.53
CA PHE A 78 3.69 0.41 6.67
C PHE A 78 3.64 1.91 6.37
N SER A 79 4.78 2.56 6.45
CA SER A 79 4.87 4.00 6.20
C SER A 79 6.05 4.33 5.29
N ASN A 80 5.82 5.19 4.30
CA ASN A 80 6.85 5.75 3.44
C ASN A 80 6.74 7.27 3.47
N LYS A 81 7.87 7.93 3.37
CA LYS A 81 7.93 9.40 3.32
C LYS A 81 8.55 9.85 2.01
N ILE A 82 7.90 10.82 1.36
CA ILE A 82 8.43 11.50 0.18
C ILE A 82 8.67 12.97 0.51
N MET A 83 9.79 13.48 0.08
CA MET A 83 10.13 14.89 0.14
C MET A 83 10.08 15.49 -1.26
N LEU A 84 9.43 16.64 -1.37
CA LEU A 84 9.45 17.48 -2.56
C LEU A 84 10.60 18.46 -2.42
N PHE A 85 11.57 18.35 -3.31
CA PHE A 85 12.75 19.21 -3.30
C PHE A 85 12.74 20.15 -4.50
N GLY A 86 12.56 21.44 -4.27
CA GLY A 86 12.52 22.46 -5.32
C GLY A 86 11.84 23.74 -4.86
N ILE A 87 12.23 24.87 -5.46
CA ILE A 87 11.64 26.18 -5.16
C ILE A 87 10.19 26.19 -5.64
N GLY A 88 9.26 26.58 -4.79
CA GLY A 88 7.84 26.65 -5.11
C GLY A 88 7.10 25.32 -5.17
N PHE A 89 7.75 24.19 -4.84
CA PHE A 89 7.08 22.90 -4.77
C PHE A 89 6.16 22.84 -3.55
N ARG A 90 4.90 22.44 -3.77
CA ARG A 90 3.87 22.34 -2.73
C ARG A 90 2.98 21.14 -2.99
N SER A 91 2.35 20.66 -1.94
CA SER A 91 1.36 19.59 -2.00
C SER A 91 0.19 19.86 -1.05
N TRP A 92 -1.00 19.47 -1.47
CA TRP A 92 -2.19 19.50 -0.63
C TRP A 92 -3.15 18.38 -1.04
N THR A 93 -4.09 18.05 -0.18
CA THR A 93 -5.12 17.07 -0.47
C THR A 93 -6.46 17.73 -0.64
N TYR A 94 -7.22 17.27 -1.62
CA TYR A 94 -8.59 17.71 -1.87
C TYR A 94 -9.53 16.50 -1.77
N LYS A 95 -10.66 16.66 -1.10
CA LYS A 95 -11.70 15.64 -0.96
C LYS A 95 -12.91 16.07 -1.77
N VAL A 96 -13.31 15.22 -2.73
CA VAL A 96 -14.52 15.43 -3.53
C VAL A 96 -15.74 14.97 -2.74
N LYS A 97 -16.93 15.51 -3.07
CA LYS A 97 -18.21 15.11 -2.45
C LYS A 97 -18.48 13.61 -2.54
N ASP A 98 -18.01 12.94 -3.58
CA ASP A 98 -18.13 11.50 -3.81
C ASP A 98 -17.22 10.64 -2.91
N GLY A 99 -16.57 11.23 -1.92
CA GLY A 99 -15.71 10.52 -0.97
C GLY A 99 -14.28 10.24 -1.45
N PHE A 100 -13.98 10.46 -2.73
CA PHE A 100 -12.62 10.30 -3.26
C PHE A 100 -11.71 11.44 -2.77
N LYS A 101 -10.46 11.06 -2.46
CA LYS A 101 -9.40 12.00 -2.11
C LYS A 101 -8.40 12.11 -3.26
N TYR A 102 -7.99 13.32 -3.55
CA TYR A 102 -6.96 13.63 -4.53
C TYR A 102 -5.78 14.30 -3.84
N LEU A 103 -4.58 13.91 -4.25
CA LEU A 103 -3.35 14.59 -3.91
C LEU A 103 -3.02 15.54 -5.05
N ILE A 104 -2.90 16.82 -4.74
CA ILE A 104 -2.51 17.83 -5.72
C ILE A 104 -1.05 18.18 -5.46
N LEU A 105 -0.26 18.15 -6.53
CA LEU A 105 1.18 18.42 -6.49
C LEU A 105 1.52 19.56 -7.45
N LYS A 106 2.10 20.60 -6.90
CA LYS A 106 2.77 21.66 -7.68
C LYS A 106 4.26 21.38 -7.67
N ILE A 107 4.78 20.85 -8.78
CA ILE A 107 6.18 20.36 -8.89
C ILE A 107 6.93 20.95 -10.08
N GLY A 108 6.60 22.20 -10.42
CA GLY A 108 7.27 22.93 -11.49
C GLY A 108 6.81 22.59 -12.91
N PHE A 109 5.59 22.03 -13.04
CA PHE A 109 4.89 21.97 -14.32
C PHE A 109 3.97 23.20 -14.46
N SER A 110 3.55 23.51 -15.69
CA SER A 110 2.61 24.61 -15.98
C SER A 110 1.24 24.41 -15.32
N ARG A 111 0.82 23.15 -15.13
CA ARG A 111 -0.43 22.79 -14.45
C ARG A 111 -0.13 21.98 -13.21
N ASP A 112 -1.00 22.13 -12.21
CA ASP A 112 -0.94 21.31 -11.00
C ASP A 112 -1.40 19.89 -11.31
N LEU A 113 -0.67 18.89 -10.83
CA LEU A 113 -1.00 17.48 -11.05
C LEU A 113 -1.96 17.00 -9.96
N SER A 114 -3.10 16.47 -10.37
CA SER A 114 -4.07 15.85 -9.49
C SER A 114 -4.01 14.33 -9.60
N ILE A 115 -3.77 13.65 -8.49
CA ILE A 115 -3.62 12.19 -8.43
C ILE A 115 -4.63 11.62 -7.47
N LYS A 116 -5.43 10.65 -7.94
CA LYS A 116 -6.40 9.95 -7.11
C LYS A 116 -5.67 9.09 -6.08
N ILE A 117 -6.01 9.27 -4.81
CA ILE A 117 -5.45 8.47 -3.71
C ILE A 117 -6.23 7.16 -3.61
N PRO A 118 -5.56 5.99 -3.68
CA PRO A 118 -6.21 4.71 -3.44
C PRO A 118 -6.79 4.64 -2.02
N PHE A 119 -7.97 4.03 -1.84
CA PHE A 119 -8.62 3.91 -0.53
C PHE A 119 -7.77 3.21 0.53
N VAL A 120 -6.87 2.32 0.09
CA VAL A 120 -5.96 1.56 0.96
C VAL A 120 -4.84 2.42 1.54
N VAL A 121 -4.54 3.58 0.89
CA VAL A 121 -3.42 4.45 1.27
C VAL A 121 -3.94 5.69 1.98
N LYS A 122 -3.46 5.93 3.18
CA LYS A 122 -3.69 7.17 3.92
C LYS A 122 -2.52 8.13 3.68
N VAL A 123 -2.82 9.31 3.17
CA VAL A 123 -1.85 10.38 2.96
C VAL A 123 -1.97 11.40 4.07
N ILE A 124 -0.85 11.76 4.68
CA ILE A 124 -0.74 12.77 5.73
C ILE A 124 0.32 13.78 5.27
N ILE A 125 -0.06 15.03 5.20
CA ILE A 125 0.85 16.12 4.86
C ILE A 125 1.45 16.65 6.17
N LEU A 126 2.73 16.38 6.39
CA LEU A 126 3.45 16.89 7.57
C LEU A 126 3.89 18.34 7.34
N LYS A 127 4.37 18.63 6.14
CA LYS A 127 4.71 19.95 5.63
C LYS A 127 4.27 20.04 4.17
N PRO A 128 4.07 21.21 3.56
CA PRO A 128 3.73 21.31 2.15
C PRO A 128 4.72 20.59 1.21
N THR A 129 5.96 20.37 1.69
CA THR A 129 7.04 19.67 0.99
C THR A 129 7.32 18.27 1.52
N LEU A 130 6.65 17.80 2.57
CA LEU A 130 6.91 16.51 3.21
C LEU A 130 5.62 15.71 3.35
N LEU A 131 5.52 14.62 2.61
CA LEU A 131 4.39 13.72 2.57
C LEU A 131 4.70 12.43 3.32
N LEU A 132 3.77 11.98 4.14
CA LEU A 132 3.78 10.69 4.82
C LEU A 132 2.64 9.84 4.29
N PHE A 133 2.96 8.67 3.79
CA PHE A 133 2.03 7.67 3.28
C PHE A 133 1.96 6.50 4.25
N LYS A 134 0.76 6.07 4.60
CA LYS A 134 0.53 4.93 5.48
C LYS A 134 -0.45 3.95 4.85
N SER A 135 -0.18 2.66 4.94
CA SER A 135 -1.07 1.60 4.46
C SER A 135 -0.82 0.29 5.21
N LEU A 136 -1.83 -0.57 5.23
CA LEU A 136 -1.71 -1.97 5.68
C LEU A 136 -1.06 -2.84 4.61
N ASP A 137 -1.27 -2.49 3.33
CA ASP A 137 -0.72 -3.22 2.18
C ASP A 137 0.57 -2.56 1.70
N LYS A 138 1.70 -3.22 1.98
CA LYS A 138 3.03 -2.75 1.59
C LYS A 138 3.17 -2.61 0.07
N ASN A 139 2.59 -3.55 -0.70
CA ASN A 139 2.74 -3.56 -2.15
C ASN A 139 2.01 -2.37 -2.79
N LYS A 140 0.76 -2.12 -2.39
CA LYS A 140 -0.01 -0.96 -2.90
C LYS A 140 0.58 0.36 -2.44
N LEU A 141 1.12 0.42 -1.21
CA LEU A 141 1.83 1.59 -0.73
C LEU A 141 3.03 1.89 -1.61
N ASN A 142 3.91 0.89 -1.83
CA ASN A 142 5.12 1.07 -2.63
C ASN A 142 4.82 1.40 -4.09
N GLN A 143 3.81 0.76 -4.71
CA GLN A 143 3.37 1.08 -6.06
C GLN A 143 2.93 2.54 -6.18
N PHE A 144 2.11 3.02 -5.25
CA PHE A 144 1.62 4.40 -5.26
C PHE A 144 2.76 5.40 -5.04
N VAL A 145 3.66 5.12 -4.09
CA VAL A 145 4.82 5.97 -3.78
C VAL A 145 5.81 6.00 -4.95
N ALA A 146 6.05 4.86 -5.62
CA ALA A 146 6.89 4.79 -6.81
C ALA A 146 6.29 5.56 -7.99
N LEU A 147 4.97 5.49 -8.19
CA LEU A 147 4.26 6.28 -9.18
C LEU A 147 4.45 7.78 -8.92
N LEU A 148 4.33 8.23 -7.68
CA LEU A 148 4.58 9.64 -7.33
C LEU A 148 6.01 10.05 -7.66
N ARG A 149 7.00 9.22 -7.29
CA ARG A 149 8.42 9.50 -7.58
C ARG A 149 8.71 9.59 -9.07
N SER A 150 8.05 8.77 -9.90
CA SER A 150 8.24 8.79 -11.35
C SER A 150 7.74 10.06 -12.05
N LEU A 151 6.81 10.82 -11.42
CA LEU A 151 6.29 12.07 -12.00
C LEU A 151 7.37 13.15 -12.15
N LYS A 152 8.29 13.21 -11.21
CA LYS A 152 9.42 14.15 -11.24
C LYS A 152 10.62 13.51 -10.55
N ILE A 153 11.41 12.77 -11.34
CA ILE A 153 12.65 12.16 -10.87
C ILE A 153 13.62 13.26 -10.45
N PRO A 154 14.37 13.09 -9.35
CA PRO A 154 15.34 14.07 -8.91
C PRO A 154 16.42 14.31 -9.98
N ASP A 155 16.68 15.57 -10.27
CA ASP A 155 17.73 15.99 -11.17
C ASP A 155 19.10 15.73 -10.53
N SER A 156 20.04 15.20 -11.32
CA SER A 156 21.40 14.90 -10.85
C SER A 156 22.28 16.16 -10.66
N TYR A 157 21.91 17.33 -11.19
CA TYR A 157 22.68 18.56 -11.03
C TYR A 157 22.18 19.42 -9.85
N LYS A 158 20.89 19.68 -9.78
CA LYS A 158 20.28 20.55 -8.76
C LYS A 158 19.48 19.78 -7.70
N GLY A 159 19.29 18.47 -7.87
CA GLY A 159 18.54 17.62 -6.95
C GLY A 159 17.03 17.91 -6.87
N LYS A 160 16.48 18.75 -7.80
CA LYS A 160 15.06 19.12 -7.79
C LYS A 160 14.21 17.94 -8.25
N GLY A 161 13.20 17.54 -7.46
CA GLY A 161 12.30 16.42 -7.76
C GLY A 161 11.66 15.83 -6.51
N LEU A 162 11.02 14.69 -6.69
CA LEU A 162 10.46 13.89 -5.61
C LEU A 162 11.43 12.78 -5.24
N ARG A 163 11.81 12.71 -3.97
CA ARG A 163 12.73 11.69 -3.46
C ARG A 163 12.21 11.06 -2.18
N TYR A 164 12.62 9.84 -1.91
CA TYR A 164 12.45 9.23 -0.59
C TYR A 164 13.30 10.00 0.43
N ILE A 165 12.87 10.03 1.69
CA ILE A 165 13.63 10.77 2.72
C ILE A 165 15.03 10.19 2.96
N GLU A 166 15.18 8.87 2.76
CA GLU A 166 16.42 8.13 2.95
C GLU A 166 17.29 8.10 1.67
N GLU A 167 16.78 8.61 0.55
CA GLU A 167 17.46 8.58 -0.75
C GLU A 167 18.57 9.63 -0.79
N LYS A 168 19.81 9.18 -0.88
CA LYS A 168 20.97 10.03 -1.10
C LYS A 168 21.18 10.20 -2.60
N ILE A 169 21.15 11.43 -3.08
CA ILE A 169 21.39 11.77 -4.48
C ILE A 169 22.81 12.28 -4.60
N VAL A 170 23.60 11.62 -5.45
CA VAL A 170 24.93 12.10 -5.81
C VAL A 170 24.76 13.20 -6.85
N LEU A 171 25.09 14.42 -6.47
CA LEU A 171 25.03 15.58 -7.37
C LEU A 171 26.29 15.62 -8.23
N LYS A 172 26.11 15.86 -9.53
CA LYS A 172 27.20 16.11 -10.48
C LYS A 172 27.59 17.58 -10.42
N LEU A 173 28.87 17.84 -10.58
CA LEU A 173 29.36 19.21 -10.76
C LEU A 173 28.77 19.78 -12.05
N GLY A 174 28.21 20.98 -11.96
CA GLY A 174 27.74 21.71 -13.16
C GLY A 174 28.92 22.01 -14.10
N LYS A 175 28.62 22.08 -15.38
CA LYS A 175 29.60 22.67 -16.33
C LYS A 175 29.78 24.16 -15.97
N THR A 176 30.98 24.54 -15.63
CA THR A 176 31.42 25.95 -15.57
C THR A 176 31.43 26.53 -16.97
#